data_5e6b3547f9991b35fa6771ec3238628b
#
_entry.id   5e6b3547f9991b35fa6771ec3238628b
#
_cell.length_a   1.000
_cell.length_b   1.000
_cell.length_c   1.000
_cell.angle_alpha   90.00
_cell.angle_beta   90.00
_cell.angle_gamma   90.00
#
_symmetry.space_group_name_H-M   'P 1'
#
loop_
_entity.id
_entity.type
_entity.pdbx_description
1 polymer ?
#
loop_
_entity_poly.entity_id
_entity_poly.type
_entity_poly.pdbx_seq_one_letter_code
_entity_poly.pdbx_strand_id
1 'polypeptide(L)'
;MPIENLLEGLVYGRERIPEIIDFSGLDISSKVKMEILTHFDMTIEQAKQYRVQINSKYLSEIKNFKLDFSEPLRFYLMANDQTTVMQFVSKSIADTLKEKGCDVLFDLYRGTEDITCFKKIYEYKPHVTININHLNNRFLGNDVFNFVWFQDPMEHLVDSSDLYIRNRDYIFSLLPAFDMLLEKKSIPFQRQNFCIDSTKYKIDKTVKREKKIVFIGSAYHGEDLDRINVLEVIDYIMNLFQNGESFSNEKMDEIVKKFSKNKTFLETRVMSYIVRDLSVLWLCSIKSDYEVEVYGWGWDSYEAVRPYYKGVLKYGEEIAKVYNSAAFAFAPHFSYALQNRVLEATACGAIPIVYDRRGVSDEPVYDEAMYYFKTFEDLRNILMNNKIEEKDFSRLLEEHSYVRFVDKILDTIQKSLQNE
;
A
#
# COMPACT_ATOMS: atom_id res chain seq x y z
N MET A 1 23.51 -16.08 19.98
CA MET A 1 23.62 -16.14 18.52
C MET A 1 25.07 -16.48 18.19
N PRO A 2 25.35 -17.48 17.34
CA PRO A 2 26.71 -17.74 16.90
C PRO A 2 27.32 -16.53 16.20
N ILE A 3 28.61 -16.28 16.42
CA ILE A 3 29.35 -15.13 15.85
C ILE A 3 29.26 -15.14 14.32
N GLU A 4 29.27 -16.30 13.70
CA GLU A 4 29.16 -16.48 12.24
C GLU A 4 27.83 -15.90 11.69
N ASN A 5 26.72 -16.14 12.38
CA ASN A 5 25.41 -15.60 11.98
C ASN A 5 25.34 -14.05 12.16
N LEU A 6 26.03 -13.52 13.19
CA LEU A 6 26.11 -12.08 13.39
C LEU A 6 26.92 -11.42 12.27
N LEU A 7 28.07 -12.01 11.90
CA LEU A 7 28.91 -11.49 10.82
C LEU A 7 28.20 -11.54 9.48
N GLU A 8 27.50 -12.63 9.17
CA GLU A 8 26.68 -12.75 7.98
C GLU A 8 25.56 -11.69 7.99
N GLY A 9 24.86 -11.52 9.13
CA GLY A 9 23.84 -10.50 9.30
C GLY A 9 24.36 -9.08 9.07
N LEU A 10 25.54 -8.75 9.57
CA LEU A 10 26.19 -7.46 9.37
C LEU A 10 26.61 -7.23 7.90
N VAL A 11 27.20 -8.24 7.26
CA VAL A 11 27.61 -8.16 5.84
C VAL A 11 26.43 -7.90 4.94
N TYR A 12 25.31 -8.60 5.13
CA TYR A 12 24.11 -8.44 4.31
C TYR A 12 23.15 -7.34 4.79
N GLY A 13 23.47 -6.63 5.88
CA GLY A 13 22.65 -5.54 6.41
C GLY A 13 21.34 -6.00 7.08
N ARG A 14 21.27 -7.27 7.51
CA ARG A 14 20.11 -7.85 8.19
C ARG A 14 20.12 -7.63 9.70
N GLU A 15 21.29 -7.40 10.28
CA GLU A 15 21.45 -7.14 11.70
C GLU A 15 21.87 -5.68 11.92
N ARG A 16 21.31 -5.06 12.96
CA ARG A 16 21.73 -3.73 13.38
C ARG A 16 23.02 -3.82 14.17
N ILE A 17 23.91 -2.87 13.93
CA ILE A 17 25.10 -2.69 14.76
C ILE A 17 24.61 -2.30 16.15
N PRO A 18 24.99 -3.02 17.22
CA PRO A 18 24.65 -2.63 18.57
C PRO A 18 25.19 -1.24 18.91
N GLU A 19 24.34 -0.36 19.41
CA GLU A 19 24.73 0.99 19.84
C GLU A 19 25.45 0.96 21.20
N ILE A 20 25.18 -0.07 21.99
CA ILE A 20 25.72 -0.23 23.33
C ILE A 20 26.20 -1.67 23.51
N ILE A 21 27.44 -1.81 23.99
CA ILE A 21 27.97 -3.10 24.48
C ILE A 21 28.02 -3.02 26.01
N ASP A 22 27.16 -3.79 26.65
CA ASP A 22 27.05 -3.84 28.09
C ASP A 22 27.98 -4.92 28.67
N PHE A 23 28.90 -4.49 29.55
CA PHE A 23 29.81 -5.35 30.31
C PHE A 23 29.37 -5.51 31.78
N SER A 24 28.16 -5.02 32.14
CA SER A 24 27.65 -5.18 33.50
C SER A 24 27.51 -6.67 33.84
N GLY A 25 27.99 -7.07 34.99
CA GLY A 25 28.00 -8.48 35.42
C GLY A 25 29.19 -9.32 34.93
N LEU A 26 30.13 -8.75 34.17
CA LEU A 26 31.37 -9.42 33.81
C LEU A 26 32.53 -8.90 34.68
N ASP A 27 33.22 -9.81 35.36
CA ASP A 27 34.44 -9.50 36.13
C ASP A 27 35.66 -9.49 35.19
N ILE A 28 35.78 -8.42 34.38
CA ILE A 28 36.89 -8.25 33.46
C ILE A 28 37.56 -6.87 33.67
N SER A 29 38.87 -6.83 33.49
CA SER A 29 39.63 -5.58 33.63
C SER A 29 39.29 -4.56 32.56
N SER A 30 39.51 -3.28 32.84
CA SER A 30 39.32 -2.20 31.88
C SER A 30 40.16 -2.40 30.60
N LYS A 31 41.34 -3.01 30.71
CA LYS A 31 42.19 -3.35 29.57
C LYS A 31 41.49 -4.36 28.65
N VAL A 32 40.94 -5.43 29.21
CA VAL A 32 40.21 -6.46 28.46
C VAL A 32 38.95 -5.87 27.81
N LYS A 33 38.23 -4.98 28.52
CA LYS A 33 37.07 -4.27 27.92
C LYS A 33 37.47 -3.46 26.69
N MET A 34 38.55 -2.72 26.75
CA MET A 34 39.07 -1.94 25.62
C MET A 34 39.53 -2.83 24.45
N GLU A 35 40.17 -3.95 24.72
CA GLU A 35 40.57 -4.90 23.70
C GLU A 35 39.34 -5.50 22.98
N ILE A 36 38.27 -5.85 23.73
CA ILE A 36 37.02 -6.34 23.15
C ILE A 36 36.36 -5.27 22.27
N LEU A 37 36.23 -4.03 22.75
CA LEU A 37 35.65 -2.92 21.97
C LEU A 37 36.42 -2.65 20.70
N THR A 38 37.79 -2.59 20.80
CA THR A 38 38.63 -2.39 19.60
C THR A 38 38.45 -3.51 18.58
N HIS A 39 38.37 -4.76 19.04
CA HIS A 39 38.19 -5.92 18.17
C HIS A 39 36.79 -5.89 17.49
N PHE A 40 35.78 -5.48 18.25
CA PHE A 40 34.42 -5.33 17.76
C PHE A 40 34.34 -4.27 16.67
N ASP A 41 34.90 -3.09 16.91
CA ASP A 41 34.94 -1.99 15.92
C ASP A 41 35.69 -2.40 14.65
N MET A 42 36.84 -3.08 14.78
CA MET A 42 37.58 -3.60 13.63
C MET A 42 36.75 -4.62 12.84
N THR A 43 36.02 -5.50 13.52
CA THR A 43 35.18 -6.52 12.89
C THR A 43 34.01 -5.89 12.13
N ILE A 44 33.38 -4.88 12.71
CA ILE A 44 32.32 -4.11 12.05
C ILE A 44 32.85 -3.42 10.78
N GLU A 45 34.01 -2.78 10.88
CA GLU A 45 34.58 -2.07 9.74
C GLU A 45 34.99 -3.03 8.61
N GLN A 46 35.53 -4.19 8.94
CA GLN A 46 35.80 -5.25 7.96
C GLN A 46 34.50 -5.77 7.32
N ALA A 47 33.43 -5.97 8.08
CA ALA A 47 32.14 -6.39 7.56
C ALA A 47 31.56 -5.35 6.58
N LYS A 48 31.67 -4.04 6.92
CA LYS A 48 31.25 -2.96 6.01
C LYS A 48 32.04 -2.95 4.72
N GLN A 49 33.35 -3.08 4.79
CA GLN A 49 34.21 -3.12 3.59
C GLN A 49 33.90 -4.34 2.71
N TYR A 50 33.74 -5.50 3.31
CA TYR A 50 33.37 -6.73 2.60
C TYR A 50 31.99 -6.61 1.95
N ARG A 51 31.01 -6.00 2.66
CA ARG A 51 29.70 -5.67 2.13
C ARG A 51 29.78 -4.82 0.87
N VAL A 52 30.59 -3.76 0.88
CA VAL A 52 30.78 -2.91 -0.31
C VAL A 52 31.35 -3.71 -1.50
N GLN A 53 32.33 -4.58 -1.25
CA GLN A 53 32.94 -5.41 -2.30
C GLN A 53 31.93 -6.40 -2.90
N ILE A 54 31.19 -7.13 -2.05
CA ILE A 54 30.16 -8.08 -2.48
C ILE A 54 29.06 -7.37 -3.26
N ASN A 55 28.58 -6.23 -2.73
CA ASN A 55 27.55 -5.44 -3.39
C ASN A 55 27.98 -4.99 -4.77
N SER A 56 29.20 -4.43 -4.90
CA SER A 56 29.77 -4.00 -6.18
C SER A 56 29.88 -5.16 -7.17
N LYS A 57 30.28 -6.35 -6.71
CA LYS A 57 30.32 -7.55 -7.54
C LYS A 57 28.95 -7.91 -8.06
N TYR A 58 27.94 -8.07 -7.18
CA TYR A 58 26.58 -8.42 -7.59
C TYR A 58 25.98 -7.39 -8.56
N LEU A 59 26.14 -6.10 -8.26
CA LEU A 59 25.63 -5.04 -9.12
C LEU A 59 26.26 -5.07 -10.51
N SER A 60 27.58 -5.32 -10.61
CA SER A 60 28.28 -5.46 -11.89
C SER A 60 27.74 -6.65 -12.68
N GLU A 61 27.59 -7.81 -12.05
CA GLU A 61 27.10 -9.02 -12.70
C GLU A 61 25.64 -8.89 -13.14
N ILE A 62 24.76 -8.34 -12.29
CA ILE A 62 23.34 -8.14 -12.59
C ILE A 62 23.17 -7.20 -13.80
N LYS A 63 23.96 -6.14 -13.89
CA LYS A 63 23.93 -5.21 -15.04
C LYS A 63 24.32 -5.84 -16.36
N ASN A 64 25.13 -6.91 -16.32
CA ASN A 64 25.65 -7.59 -17.48
C ASN A 64 24.90 -8.88 -17.81
N PHE A 65 23.76 -9.16 -17.18
CA PHE A 65 22.96 -10.34 -17.50
C PHE A 65 22.63 -10.39 -18.98
N LYS A 66 22.81 -11.59 -19.55
CA LYS A 66 22.27 -11.98 -20.85
C LYS A 66 21.23 -13.04 -20.57
N LEU A 67 19.98 -12.72 -20.88
CA LEU A 67 18.82 -13.56 -20.56
C LEU A 67 18.30 -14.22 -21.83
N ASP A 68 17.96 -15.49 -21.71
CA ASP A 68 17.35 -16.28 -22.78
C ASP A 68 15.84 -16.33 -22.60
N PHE A 69 15.12 -15.60 -23.43
CA PHE A 69 13.65 -15.52 -23.40
C PHE A 69 12.97 -16.71 -24.10
N SER A 70 13.72 -17.69 -24.60
CA SER A 70 13.16 -18.97 -25.03
C SER A 70 12.88 -19.91 -23.85
N GLU A 71 13.49 -19.66 -22.68
CA GLU A 71 13.20 -20.34 -21.42
C GLU A 71 11.93 -19.80 -20.74
N PRO A 72 11.31 -20.59 -19.83
CA PRO A 72 10.22 -20.07 -18.99
C PRO A 72 10.62 -18.83 -18.21
N LEU A 73 9.75 -17.83 -18.23
CA LEU A 73 10.03 -16.55 -17.56
C LEU A 73 10.16 -16.74 -16.04
N ARG A 74 11.26 -16.24 -15.50
CA ARG A 74 11.52 -16.16 -14.06
C ARG A 74 11.17 -14.76 -13.53
N PHE A 75 10.28 -14.69 -12.56
CA PHE A 75 9.83 -13.47 -11.92
C PHE A 75 10.43 -13.33 -10.52
N TYR A 76 10.96 -12.15 -10.22
CA TYR A 76 11.41 -11.79 -8.89
C TYR A 76 10.57 -10.64 -8.34
N LEU A 77 9.91 -10.90 -7.22
CA LEU A 77 9.13 -9.91 -6.49
C LEU A 77 9.71 -9.73 -5.11
N MET A 78 9.87 -8.47 -4.69
CA MET A 78 10.33 -8.15 -3.36
C MET A 78 9.40 -7.16 -2.66
N ALA A 79 9.27 -7.31 -1.35
CA ALA A 79 8.54 -6.39 -0.50
C ALA A 79 9.31 -6.14 0.80
N ASN A 80 9.12 -4.94 1.37
CA ASN A 80 9.71 -4.59 2.65
C ASN A 80 8.93 -5.27 3.80
N ASP A 81 9.62 -5.91 4.74
CA ASP A 81 9.02 -6.59 5.89
C ASP A 81 8.36 -5.63 6.90
N GLN A 82 8.64 -4.34 6.81
CA GLN A 82 8.05 -3.31 7.67
C GLN A 82 6.70 -2.77 7.15
N THR A 83 6.33 -3.08 5.88
CA THR A 83 5.11 -2.58 5.25
C THR A 83 4.10 -3.70 5.04
N THR A 84 3.13 -3.85 5.96
CA THR A 84 2.19 -4.97 5.93
C THR A 84 1.39 -5.05 4.61
N VAL A 85 0.80 -3.95 4.16
CA VAL A 85 -0.06 -3.95 2.95
C VAL A 85 0.74 -4.34 1.70
N MET A 86 1.93 -3.76 1.53
CA MET A 86 2.77 -4.01 0.34
C MET A 86 3.24 -5.47 0.26
N GLN A 87 3.47 -6.12 1.40
CA GLN A 87 3.80 -7.55 1.43
C GLN A 87 2.65 -8.38 0.85
N PHE A 88 1.41 -8.11 1.26
CA PHE A 88 0.25 -8.86 0.79
C PHE A 88 -0.04 -8.61 -0.69
N VAL A 89 0.07 -7.37 -1.15
CA VAL A 89 -0.10 -7.02 -2.57
C VAL A 89 0.94 -7.74 -3.43
N SER A 90 2.24 -7.64 -3.08
CA SER A 90 3.31 -8.32 -3.80
C SER A 90 3.15 -9.84 -3.76
N LYS A 91 2.73 -10.39 -2.63
CA LYS A 91 2.48 -11.82 -2.47
C LYS A 91 1.31 -12.29 -3.35
N SER A 92 0.22 -11.53 -3.44
CA SER A 92 -0.93 -11.88 -4.28
C SER A 92 -0.57 -11.85 -5.78
N ILE A 93 0.27 -10.89 -6.21
CA ILE A 93 0.81 -10.89 -7.58
C ILE A 93 1.67 -12.15 -7.80
N ALA A 94 2.57 -12.48 -6.86
CA ALA A 94 3.43 -13.66 -6.95
C ALA A 94 2.63 -14.96 -7.02
N ASP A 95 1.60 -15.11 -6.20
CA ASP A 95 0.74 -16.30 -6.17
C ASP A 95 -0.04 -16.42 -7.49
N THR A 96 -0.60 -15.33 -8.00
CA THR A 96 -1.30 -15.33 -9.30
C THR A 96 -0.37 -15.70 -10.47
N LEU A 97 0.88 -15.21 -10.46
CA LEU A 97 1.88 -15.62 -11.47
C LEU A 97 2.18 -17.12 -11.38
N LYS A 98 2.30 -17.69 -10.17
CA LYS A 98 2.50 -19.13 -9.96
C LYS A 98 1.31 -19.93 -10.46
N GLU A 99 0.09 -19.51 -10.20
CA GLU A 99 -1.15 -20.13 -10.71
C GLU A 99 -1.19 -20.16 -12.24
N LYS A 100 -0.57 -19.17 -12.89
CA LYS A 100 -0.39 -19.14 -14.36
C LYS A 100 0.82 -19.94 -14.86
N GLY A 101 1.51 -20.68 -13.97
CA GLY A 101 2.63 -21.55 -14.33
C GLY A 101 3.97 -20.85 -14.48
N CYS A 102 4.10 -19.60 -14.03
CA CYS A 102 5.38 -18.88 -14.03
C CYS A 102 6.30 -19.36 -12.89
N ASP A 103 7.61 -19.32 -13.13
CA ASP A 103 8.62 -19.50 -12.08
C ASP A 103 8.76 -18.18 -11.30
N VAL A 104 8.50 -18.20 -9.98
CA VAL A 104 8.41 -17.00 -9.17
C VAL A 104 9.16 -17.12 -7.86
N LEU A 105 10.12 -16.23 -7.65
CA LEU A 105 10.79 -16.01 -6.37
C LEU A 105 10.19 -14.76 -5.71
N PHE A 106 9.50 -14.96 -4.58
CA PHE A 106 9.02 -13.89 -3.72
C PHE A 106 9.93 -13.73 -2.51
N ASP A 107 10.35 -12.50 -2.21
CA ASP A 107 11.31 -12.18 -1.16
C ASP A 107 10.84 -11.04 -0.26
N LEU A 108 11.17 -11.15 1.04
CA LEU A 108 11.02 -10.07 2.02
C LEU A 108 12.40 -9.59 2.44
N TYR A 109 12.67 -8.29 2.27
CA TYR A 109 13.92 -7.66 2.67
C TYR A 109 13.73 -6.78 3.91
N ARG A 110 14.80 -6.64 4.71
CA ARG A 110 14.80 -5.88 5.96
C ARG A 110 15.45 -4.52 5.79
N GLY A 111 14.61 -3.51 5.46
CA GLY A 111 15.09 -2.14 5.38
C GLY A 111 16.03 -1.86 4.20
N THR A 112 16.48 -0.62 4.10
CA THR A 112 17.26 -0.12 2.96
C THR A 112 18.70 -0.65 2.88
N GLU A 113 19.19 -1.22 3.96
CA GLU A 113 20.57 -1.73 4.04
C GLU A 113 20.71 -3.23 3.71
N ASP A 114 19.59 -3.95 3.59
CA ASP A 114 19.60 -5.38 3.27
C ASP A 114 19.97 -5.60 1.80
N ILE A 115 21.18 -6.08 1.56
CA ILE A 115 21.69 -6.39 0.21
C ILE A 115 21.45 -7.83 -0.23
N THR A 116 20.71 -8.63 0.55
CA THR A 116 20.43 -10.04 0.17
C THR A 116 19.58 -10.14 -1.09
N CYS A 117 18.80 -9.10 -1.40
CA CYS A 117 18.08 -9.02 -2.66
C CYS A 117 19.04 -9.08 -3.88
N PHE A 118 20.21 -8.44 -3.85
CA PHE A 118 21.18 -8.50 -4.94
C PHE A 118 21.78 -9.88 -5.08
N LYS A 119 22.10 -10.58 -3.98
CA LYS A 119 22.53 -11.97 -4.02
C LYS A 119 21.47 -12.85 -4.69
N LYS A 120 20.20 -12.72 -4.28
CA LYS A 120 19.09 -13.51 -4.82
C LYS A 120 18.85 -13.21 -6.30
N ILE A 121 18.87 -11.94 -6.72
CA ILE A 121 18.76 -11.57 -8.14
C ILE A 121 19.91 -12.15 -8.93
N TYR A 122 21.14 -12.10 -8.41
CA TYR A 122 22.32 -12.65 -9.07
C TYR A 122 22.22 -14.17 -9.26
N GLU A 123 21.79 -14.90 -8.23
CA GLU A 123 21.66 -16.37 -8.26
C GLU A 123 20.47 -16.83 -9.11
N TYR A 124 19.33 -16.16 -8.98
CA TYR A 124 18.07 -16.54 -9.64
C TYR A 124 18.01 -16.09 -11.11
N LYS A 125 18.71 -15.01 -11.46
CA LYS A 125 18.72 -14.40 -12.81
C LYS A 125 17.31 -14.17 -13.36
N PRO A 126 16.48 -13.32 -12.74
CA PRO A 126 15.12 -13.11 -13.17
C PRO A 126 15.08 -12.45 -14.54
N HIS A 127 14.11 -12.84 -15.37
CA HIS A 127 13.75 -12.14 -16.59
C HIS A 127 12.93 -10.88 -16.29
N VAL A 128 12.18 -10.90 -15.18
CA VAL A 128 11.21 -9.88 -14.79
C VAL A 128 11.33 -9.57 -13.31
N THR A 129 11.38 -8.28 -12.98
CA THR A 129 11.20 -7.79 -11.60
C THR A 129 9.89 -7.03 -11.47
N ILE A 130 9.18 -7.20 -10.36
CA ILE A 130 7.96 -6.44 -10.04
C ILE A 130 8.12 -5.80 -8.67
N ASN A 131 7.92 -4.47 -8.61
CA ASN A 131 8.13 -3.68 -7.41
C ASN A 131 6.92 -2.78 -7.14
N ILE A 132 6.65 -2.50 -5.86
CA ILE A 132 5.64 -1.52 -5.45
C ILE A 132 6.36 -0.32 -4.85
N ASN A 133 6.05 0.88 -5.34
CA ASN A 133 6.59 2.16 -4.88
C ASN A 133 8.11 2.33 -5.01
N HIS A 134 8.83 1.42 -5.65
CA HIS A 134 10.29 1.49 -5.83
C HIS A 134 10.68 1.18 -7.26
N LEU A 135 11.42 2.09 -7.91
CA LEU A 135 11.91 1.87 -9.27
C LEU A 135 12.90 0.72 -9.36
N ASN A 136 13.85 0.66 -8.44
CA ASN A 136 14.88 -0.37 -8.36
C ASN A 136 15.62 -0.69 -9.68
N ASN A 137 15.58 0.24 -10.65
CA ASN A 137 16.07 0.01 -12.01
C ASN A 137 17.56 0.30 -12.19
N ARG A 138 18.17 1.07 -11.29
CA ARG A 138 19.57 1.50 -11.45
C ARG A 138 20.59 0.36 -11.41
N PHE A 139 20.22 -0.76 -10.79
CA PHE A 139 21.09 -1.94 -10.72
C PHE A 139 20.73 -3.03 -11.73
N LEU A 140 19.60 -2.93 -12.42
CA LEU A 140 19.15 -3.93 -13.39
C LEU A 140 19.84 -3.75 -14.74
N GLY A 141 20.16 -4.87 -15.39
CA GLY A 141 20.64 -4.91 -16.78
C GLY A 141 19.54 -4.56 -17.79
N ASN A 142 19.93 -4.23 -19.01
CA ASN A 142 18.98 -3.81 -20.06
C ASN A 142 18.03 -4.92 -20.49
N ASP A 143 18.43 -6.19 -20.32
CA ASP A 143 17.60 -7.34 -20.70
C ASP A 143 16.48 -7.62 -19.70
N VAL A 144 16.58 -7.12 -18.45
CA VAL A 144 15.57 -7.37 -17.40
C VAL A 144 14.38 -6.45 -17.56
N PHE A 145 13.18 -7.01 -17.69
CA PHE A 145 11.93 -6.27 -17.58
C PHE A 145 11.69 -5.85 -16.14
N ASN A 146 11.27 -4.62 -15.91
CA ASN A 146 10.98 -4.11 -14.57
C ASN A 146 9.61 -3.43 -14.57
N PHE A 147 8.70 -3.99 -13.81
CA PHE A 147 7.37 -3.43 -13.60
C PHE A 147 7.31 -2.75 -12.23
N VAL A 148 6.83 -1.52 -12.23
CA VAL A 148 6.73 -0.72 -11.00
C VAL A 148 5.30 -0.21 -10.86
N TRP A 149 4.67 -0.55 -9.75
CA TRP A 149 3.33 -0.06 -9.46
C TRP A 149 3.37 0.96 -8.32
N PHE A 150 3.16 2.22 -8.67
CA PHE A 150 3.08 3.31 -7.71
C PHE A 150 1.68 3.41 -7.11
N GLN A 151 1.58 3.17 -5.81
CA GLN A 151 0.35 3.18 -5.04
C GLN A 151 0.29 4.34 -4.04
N ASP A 152 1.43 4.86 -3.61
CA ASP A 152 1.55 5.97 -2.67
C ASP A 152 2.17 7.21 -3.31
N PRO A 153 1.88 8.42 -2.76
CA PRO A 153 2.54 9.65 -3.18
C PRO A 153 4.04 9.54 -2.90
N MET A 154 4.84 9.38 -3.95
CA MET A 154 6.29 9.27 -3.85
C MET A 154 6.91 10.66 -3.99
N GLU A 155 6.72 11.52 -2.98
CA GLU A 155 7.16 12.93 -2.99
C GLU A 155 8.63 13.10 -3.34
N HIS A 156 9.49 12.21 -2.82
CA HIS A 156 10.92 12.22 -3.12
C HIS A 156 11.24 11.93 -4.59
N LEU A 157 10.36 11.26 -5.33
CA LEU A 157 10.50 11.05 -6.79
C LEU A 157 9.93 12.23 -7.58
N VAL A 158 8.92 12.91 -7.04
CA VAL A 158 8.29 14.08 -7.68
C VAL A 158 9.29 15.22 -7.83
N ASP A 159 10.09 15.46 -6.80
CA ASP A 159 11.08 16.54 -6.77
C ASP A 159 12.42 16.15 -7.37
N SER A 160 12.63 14.86 -7.72
CA SER A 160 13.91 14.42 -8.27
C SER A 160 14.04 14.85 -9.73
N SER A 161 15.09 15.66 -10.05
CA SER A 161 15.50 15.95 -11.40
C SER A 161 15.97 14.72 -12.18
N ASP A 162 16.26 13.62 -11.46
CA ASP A 162 16.96 12.43 -11.94
C ASP A 162 16.08 11.19 -12.00
N LEU A 163 14.79 11.33 -12.30
CA LEU A 163 13.94 10.17 -12.57
C LEU A 163 14.41 9.50 -13.88
N TYR A 164 15.25 8.48 -13.73
CA TYR A 164 15.80 7.71 -14.85
C TYR A 164 14.93 6.48 -15.12
N ILE A 165 14.49 6.31 -16.36
CA ILE A 165 13.67 5.18 -16.82
C ILE A 165 14.41 4.48 -17.96
N ARG A 166 14.55 3.15 -17.89
CA ARG A 166 15.12 2.29 -18.94
C ARG A 166 14.04 1.89 -19.95
N ASN A 167 14.42 1.40 -21.11
CA ASN A 167 13.48 0.95 -22.16
C ASN A 167 12.55 -0.19 -21.70
N ARG A 168 13.01 -1.02 -20.75
CA ARG A 168 12.22 -2.14 -20.19
C ARG A 168 11.67 -1.86 -18.79
N ASP A 169 11.55 -0.59 -18.41
CA ASP A 169 10.83 -0.17 -17.22
C ASP A 169 9.39 0.19 -17.60
N TYR A 170 8.42 -0.49 -17.00
CA TYR A 170 6.99 -0.28 -17.21
C TYR A 170 6.35 0.21 -15.93
N ILE A 171 5.65 1.33 -16.02
CA ILE A 171 5.08 2.01 -14.86
C ILE A 171 3.57 1.85 -14.85
N PHE A 172 3.06 1.40 -13.71
CA PHE A 172 1.66 1.47 -13.35
C PHE A 172 1.46 2.54 -12.28
N SER A 173 0.43 3.36 -12.41
CA SER A 173 0.10 4.41 -11.45
C SER A 173 -1.32 4.28 -10.94
N LEU A 174 -1.47 4.43 -9.63
CA LEU A 174 -2.77 4.53 -8.97
C LEU A 174 -3.21 5.98 -8.79
N LEU A 175 -2.26 6.91 -8.63
CA LEU A 175 -2.54 8.26 -8.13
C LEU A 175 -2.51 9.31 -9.23
N PRO A 176 -3.59 10.11 -9.42
CA PRO A 176 -3.63 11.20 -10.40
C PRO A 176 -2.49 12.21 -10.28
N ALA A 177 -2.09 12.53 -9.04
CA ALA A 177 -0.98 13.45 -8.80
C ALA A 177 0.36 12.92 -9.35
N PHE A 178 0.56 11.61 -9.29
CA PHE A 178 1.76 10.98 -9.85
C PHE A 178 1.71 10.89 -11.38
N ASP A 179 0.51 10.68 -11.94
CA ASP A 179 0.33 10.70 -13.40
C ASP A 179 0.72 12.05 -14.00
N MET A 180 0.27 13.15 -13.40
CA MET A 180 0.67 14.51 -13.86
C MET A 180 2.20 14.69 -13.88
N LEU A 181 2.91 14.11 -12.93
CA LEU A 181 4.37 14.12 -12.93
C LEU A 181 4.95 13.32 -14.08
N LEU A 182 4.44 12.09 -14.30
CA LEU A 182 4.90 11.21 -15.37
C LEU A 182 4.64 11.85 -16.74
N GLU A 183 3.47 12.44 -16.94
CA GLU A 183 3.10 13.20 -18.15
C GLU A 183 4.04 14.38 -18.39
N LYS A 184 4.27 15.20 -17.35
CA LYS A 184 5.21 16.34 -17.44
C LYS A 184 6.62 15.93 -17.84
N LYS A 185 7.03 14.73 -17.45
CA LYS A 185 8.35 14.16 -17.81
C LYS A 185 8.32 13.31 -19.09
N SER A 186 7.17 13.22 -19.76
CA SER A 186 6.96 12.36 -20.94
C SER A 186 7.32 10.90 -20.71
N ILE A 187 7.05 10.40 -19.49
CA ILE A 187 7.28 9.01 -19.11
C ILE A 187 5.98 8.23 -19.36
N PRO A 188 6.00 7.19 -20.20
CA PRO A 188 4.81 6.38 -20.45
C PRO A 188 4.41 5.59 -19.19
N PHE A 189 3.12 5.54 -18.91
CA PHE A 189 2.55 4.77 -17.80
C PHE A 189 1.17 4.24 -18.17
N GLN A 190 0.68 3.31 -17.35
CA GLN A 190 -0.70 2.79 -17.41
C GLN A 190 -1.37 3.00 -16.06
N ARG A 191 -2.65 3.38 -16.08
CA ARG A 191 -3.47 3.40 -14.88
C ARG A 191 -3.73 1.98 -14.40
N GLN A 192 -3.53 1.76 -13.11
CA GLN A 192 -3.84 0.52 -12.43
C GLN A 192 -4.39 0.80 -11.04
N ASN A 193 -5.67 0.49 -10.87
CA ASN A 193 -6.35 0.54 -9.58
C ASN A 193 -5.94 -0.66 -8.72
N PHE A 194 -6.31 -0.65 -7.44
CA PHE A 194 -6.13 -1.78 -6.56
C PHE A 194 -6.74 -3.07 -7.14
N CYS A 195 -6.22 -4.19 -6.71
CA CYS A 195 -6.68 -5.51 -7.11
C CYS A 195 -7.15 -6.32 -5.91
N ILE A 196 -8.04 -7.27 -6.18
CA ILE A 196 -8.58 -8.18 -5.18
C ILE A 196 -8.02 -9.59 -5.35
N ASP A 197 -7.68 -10.19 -4.22
CA ASP A 197 -7.32 -11.59 -4.11
C ASP A 197 -8.59 -12.42 -3.84
N SER A 198 -9.19 -12.93 -4.92
CA SER A 198 -10.41 -13.74 -4.86
C SER A 198 -10.21 -15.13 -4.24
N THR A 199 -8.98 -15.53 -3.95
CA THR A 199 -8.71 -16.78 -3.22
C THR A 199 -8.94 -16.59 -1.72
N LYS A 200 -8.61 -15.42 -1.19
CA LYS A 200 -8.77 -15.04 0.22
C LYS A 200 -10.13 -14.39 0.52
N TYR A 201 -10.55 -13.49 -0.37
CA TYR A 201 -11.80 -12.75 -0.23
C TYR A 201 -12.82 -13.32 -1.21
N LYS A 202 -13.79 -14.03 -0.70
CA LYS A 202 -14.87 -14.64 -1.45
C LYS A 202 -16.10 -14.83 -0.57
N ILE A 203 -17.25 -15.02 -1.20
CA ILE A 203 -18.49 -15.32 -0.47
C ILE A 203 -18.36 -16.68 0.22
N ASP A 204 -18.49 -16.68 1.55
CA ASP A 204 -18.57 -17.87 2.36
C ASP A 204 -20.05 -18.14 2.70
N LYS A 205 -20.64 -19.13 2.03
CA LYS A 205 -22.04 -19.50 2.22
C LYS A 205 -22.33 -20.11 3.61
N THR A 206 -21.32 -20.45 4.39
CA THR A 206 -21.46 -20.97 5.75
C THR A 206 -21.63 -19.84 6.78
N VAL A 207 -21.24 -18.62 6.44
CA VAL A 207 -21.40 -17.45 7.30
C VAL A 207 -22.75 -16.80 7.01
N LYS A 208 -23.57 -16.68 8.07
CA LYS A 208 -24.84 -15.99 7.97
C LYS A 208 -24.63 -14.47 7.89
N ARG A 209 -25.18 -13.85 6.87
CA ARG A 209 -25.21 -12.39 6.73
C ARG A 209 -26.25 -11.79 7.67
N GLU A 210 -25.84 -10.77 8.40
CA GLU A 210 -26.64 -10.10 9.43
C GLU A 210 -26.92 -8.64 9.01
N LYS A 211 -27.91 -8.02 9.67
CA LYS A 211 -28.15 -6.58 9.55
C LYS A 211 -27.04 -5.80 10.28
N LYS A 212 -25.86 -5.79 9.67
CA LYS A 212 -24.63 -5.25 10.23
C LYS A 212 -23.95 -4.33 9.24
N ILE A 213 -23.40 -3.23 9.75
CA ILE A 213 -22.51 -2.32 9.02
C ILE A 213 -21.15 -2.38 9.68
N VAL A 214 -20.12 -2.66 8.91
CA VAL A 214 -18.77 -2.74 9.42
C VAL A 214 -17.88 -1.66 8.81
N PHE A 215 -17.08 -1.01 9.65
CA PHE A 215 -15.95 -0.19 9.21
C PHE A 215 -14.65 -0.88 9.62
N ILE A 216 -13.72 -1.05 8.66
CA ILE A 216 -12.42 -1.65 8.90
C ILE A 216 -11.32 -0.71 8.40
N GLY A 217 -10.63 -0.07 9.34
CA GLY A 217 -9.54 0.88 9.06
C GLY A 217 -9.14 1.64 10.32
N SER A 218 -7.91 2.11 10.40
CA SER A 218 -7.45 2.92 11.52
C SER A 218 -8.03 4.33 11.49
N ALA A 219 -8.21 4.93 12.64
CA ALA A 219 -8.45 6.36 12.75
C ALA A 219 -7.23 7.14 12.26
N TYR A 220 -7.45 8.27 11.62
CA TYR A 220 -6.34 9.11 11.17
C TYR A 220 -5.82 10.04 12.24
N HIS A 221 -6.54 10.19 13.34
CA HIS A 221 -6.22 11.03 14.47
C HIS A 221 -5.39 12.27 14.11
N GLY A 222 -5.90 13.41 14.43
CA GLY A 222 -5.21 14.67 14.16
C GLY A 222 -3.92 14.91 14.98
N GLU A 223 -3.28 13.90 15.57
CA GLU A 223 -2.09 14.10 16.41
C GLU A 223 -0.96 14.85 15.71
N ASP A 224 -0.75 14.56 14.43
CA ASP A 224 0.22 15.30 13.63
C ASP A 224 -0.32 16.67 13.16
N LEU A 225 -1.63 16.83 13.12
CA LEU A 225 -2.29 18.05 12.66
C LEU A 225 -2.21 19.15 13.73
N ASP A 226 -2.29 18.80 15.01
CA ASP A 226 -2.17 19.75 16.12
C ASP A 226 -0.79 20.46 16.18
N ARG A 227 0.25 19.78 15.65
CA ARG A 227 1.63 20.30 15.64
C ARG A 227 1.90 21.33 14.56
N ILE A 228 1.04 21.43 13.53
CA ILE A 228 1.35 22.18 12.29
C ILE A 228 0.56 23.48 12.18
N ASN A 229 -0.17 23.89 13.20
CA ASN A 229 -1.03 25.09 13.21
C ASN A 229 -2.03 25.09 12.02
N VAL A 230 -2.86 24.05 11.94
CA VAL A 230 -3.84 23.85 10.85
C VAL A 230 -5.29 23.89 11.32
N LEU A 231 -5.56 24.21 12.59
CA LEU A 231 -6.90 24.16 13.16
C LEU A 231 -7.90 25.01 12.37
N GLU A 232 -7.50 26.22 11.97
CA GLU A 232 -8.37 27.13 11.20
C GLU A 232 -8.77 26.53 9.82
N VAL A 233 -7.83 25.87 9.14
CA VAL A 233 -8.14 25.23 7.85
C VAL A 233 -8.97 23.97 8.05
N ILE A 234 -8.75 23.22 9.13
CA ILE A 234 -9.57 22.07 9.49
C ILE A 234 -11.01 22.50 9.73
N ASP A 235 -11.24 23.51 10.57
CA ASP A 235 -12.57 24.04 10.87
C ASP A 235 -13.28 24.52 9.59
N TYR A 236 -12.56 25.23 8.74
CA TYR A 236 -13.10 25.69 7.46
C TYR A 236 -13.52 24.54 6.55
N ILE A 237 -12.65 23.53 6.39
CA ILE A 237 -12.93 22.36 5.55
C ILE A 237 -14.05 21.50 6.16
N MET A 238 -14.06 21.32 7.49
CA MET A 238 -15.16 20.60 8.17
C MET A 238 -16.52 21.25 7.92
N ASN A 239 -16.60 22.58 7.97
CA ASN A 239 -17.82 23.30 7.67
C ASN A 239 -18.29 23.07 6.22
N LEU A 240 -17.37 23.12 5.25
CA LEU A 240 -17.68 22.83 3.85
C LEU A 240 -18.17 21.38 3.68
N PHE A 241 -17.47 20.42 4.32
CA PHE A 241 -17.81 18.99 4.25
C PHE A 241 -19.20 18.71 4.85
N GLN A 242 -19.50 19.28 6.01
CA GLN A 242 -20.82 19.14 6.66
C GLN A 242 -21.97 19.71 5.82
N ASN A 243 -21.69 20.75 5.04
CA ASN A 243 -22.66 21.37 4.12
C ASN A 243 -22.74 20.64 2.75
N GLY A 244 -22.01 19.55 2.55
CA GLY A 244 -22.04 18.77 1.33
C GLY A 244 -21.34 19.41 0.13
N GLU A 245 -20.42 20.35 0.38
CA GLU A 245 -19.62 20.95 -0.68
C GLU A 245 -18.78 19.90 -1.44
N SER A 246 -18.66 20.10 -2.74
CA SER A 246 -17.78 19.30 -3.59
C SER A 246 -16.37 19.85 -3.55
N PHE A 247 -15.40 18.96 -3.28
CA PHE A 247 -13.98 19.32 -3.27
C PHE A 247 -13.35 18.99 -4.63
N SER A 248 -13.70 19.79 -5.65
CA SER A 248 -13.03 19.74 -6.96
C SER A 248 -11.58 20.23 -6.85
N ASN A 249 -10.79 20.03 -7.91
CA ASN A 249 -9.43 20.55 -7.98
C ASN A 249 -9.40 22.08 -7.78
N GLU A 250 -10.34 22.80 -8.40
CA GLU A 250 -10.47 24.25 -8.30
C GLU A 250 -10.78 24.65 -6.85
N LYS A 251 -11.68 23.93 -6.18
CA LYS A 251 -12.01 24.19 -4.77
C LYS A 251 -10.82 23.94 -3.84
N MET A 252 -10.07 22.87 -4.09
CA MET A 252 -8.84 22.61 -3.35
C MET A 252 -7.79 23.69 -3.58
N ASP A 253 -7.63 24.20 -4.79
CA ASP A 253 -6.71 25.28 -5.13
C ASP A 253 -7.12 26.61 -4.45
N GLU A 254 -8.42 26.90 -4.33
CA GLU A 254 -8.93 28.03 -3.53
C GLU A 254 -8.53 27.92 -2.05
N ILE A 255 -8.68 26.71 -1.47
CA ILE A 255 -8.32 26.47 -0.07
C ILE A 255 -6.81 26.60 0.13
N VAL A 256 -6.01 26.01 -0.77
CA VAL A 256 -4.54 26.16 -0.78
C VAL A 256 -4.13 27.61 -0.78
N LYS A 257 -4.72 28.42 -1.67
CA LYS A 257 -4.43 29.86 -1.77
C LYS A 257 -4.86 30.62 -0.54
N LYS A 258 -6.07 30.34 -0.01
CA LYS A 258 -6.62 31.02 1.17
C LYS A 258 -5.77 30.82 2.41
N PHE A 259 -5.29 29.62 2.65
CA PHE A 259 -4.56 29.27 3.86
C PHE A 259 -3.05 29.14 3.66
N SER A 260 -2.54 29.33 2.44
CA SER A 260 -1.11 29.20 2.09
C SER A 260 -0.53 27.85 2.53
N LYS A 261 -1.29 26.75 2.34
CA LYS A 261 -0.88 25.40 2.70
C LYS A 261 -0.53 24.57 1.46
N ASN A 262 0.26 23.53 1.66
CA ASN A 262 0.58 22.57 0.59
C ASN A 262 -0.65 21.76 0.20
N LYS A 263 -0.95 21.62 -1.10
CA LYS A 263 -2.12 20.90 -1.62
C LYS A 263 -2.09 19.44 -1.24
N THR A 264 -0.96 18.76 -1.46
CA THR A 264 -0.79 17.35 -1.13
C THR A 264 -1.03 17.10 0.37
N PHE A 265 -0.50 17.96 1.24
CA PHE A 265 -0.75 17.86 2.67
C PHE A 265 -2.25 18.00 3.00
N LEU A 266 -2.94 18.98 2.40
CA LEU A 266 -4.38 19.15 2.62
C LEU A 266 -5.17 17.92 2.16
N GLU A 267 -4.88 17.38 0.98
CA GLU A 267 -5.60 16.24 0.41
C GLU A 267 -5.29 14.92 1.15
N THR A 268 -4.03 14.64 1.44
CA THR A 268 -3.61 13.35 2.00
C THR A 268 -3.72 13.28 3.51
N ARG A 269 -3.69 14.42 4.23
CA ARG A 269 -3.77 14.46 5.69
C ARG A 269 -5.09 15.04 6.17
N VAL A 270 -5.36 16.30 5.85
CA VAL A 270 -6.52 17.00 6.39
C VAL A 270 -7.83 16.43 5.86
N MET A 271 -7.98 16.32 4.55
CA MET A 271 -9.20 15.78 3.94
C MET A 271 -9.41 14.32 4.28
N SER A 272 -8.34 13.52 4.29
CA SER A 272 -8.43 12.11 4.65
C SER A 272 -8.92 11.92 6.10
N TYR A 273 -8.42 12.74 7.04
CA TYR A 273 -8.90 12.77 8.41
C TYR A 273 -10.39 13.17 8.48
N ILE A 274 -10.76 14.30 7.89
CA ILE A 274 -12.13 14.83 7.95
C ILE A 274 -13.11 13.80 7.36
N VAL A 275 -12.86 13.32 6.13
CA VAL A 275 -13.79 12.41 5.45
C VAL A 275 -13.91 11.08 6.19
N ARG A 276 -12.81 10.51 6.71
CA ARG A 276 -12.87 9.23 7.41
C ARG A 276 -13.43 9.37 8.81
N ASP A 277 -12.76 10.15 9.66
CA ASP A 277 -13.07 10.14 11.08
C ASP A 277 -14.43 10.76 11.37
N LEU A 278 -14.76 11.89 10.72
CA LEU A 278 -16.08 12.51 10.87
C LEU A 278 -17.20 11.62 10.32
N SER A 279 -17.00 10.94 9.20
CA SER A 279 -18.02 10.03 8.65
C SER A 279 -18.25 8.81 9.55
N VAL A 280 -17.21 8.29 10.20
CA VAL A 280 -17.37 7.20 11.19
C VAL A 280 -18.14 7.71 12.42
N LEU A 281 -17.90 8.94 12.87
CA LEU A 281 -18.70 9.57 13.93
C LEU A 281 -20.17 9.72 13.49
N TRP A 282 -20.43 10.12 12.25
CA TRP A 282 -21.77 10.16 11.68
C TRP A 282 -22.44 8.78 11.72
N LEU A 283 -21.75 7.76 11.22
CA LEU A 283 -22.23 6.38 11.23
C LEU A 283 -22.66 5.95 12.64
N CYS A 284 -21.80 6.19 13.64
CA CYS A 284 -22.07 5.83 15.04
C CYS A 284 -23.22 6.64 15.67
N SER A 285 -23.55 7.81 15.14
CA SER A 285 -24.64 8.67 15.64
C SER A 285 -26.01 8.34 15.04
N ILE A 286 -26.05 7.66 13.90
CA ILE A 286 -27.29 7.31 13.20
C ILE A 286 -27.95 6.11 13.90
N LYS A 287 -29.18 6.30 14.40
CA LYS A 287 -30.00 5.23 14.92
C LYS A 287 -30.69 4.51 13.76
N SER A 288 -30.26 3.30 13.45
CA SER A 288 -30.81 2.43 12.43
C SER A 288 -31.02 1.01 12.95
N ASP A 289 -31.66 0.15 12.15
CA ASP A 289 -31.81 -1.28 12.46
C ASP A 289 -30.56 -2.10 12.27
N TYR A 290 -29.48 -1.46 11.84
CA TYR A 290 -28.18 -2.11 11.62
C TYR A 290 -27.29 -2.01 12.85
N GLU A 291 -26.69 -3.14 13.25
CA GLU A 291 -25.60 -3.15 14.22
C GLU A 291 -24.34 -2.53 13.57
N VAL A 292 -23.73 -1.56 14.26
CA VAL A 292 -22.49 -0.93 13.80
C VAL A 292 -21.30 -1.58 14.50
N GLU A 293 -20.27 -1.98 13.72
CA GLU A 293 -19.00 -2.46 14.25
C GLU A 293 -17.86 -1.68 13.62
N VAL A 294 -16.93 -1.21 14.46
CA VAL A 294 -15.75 -0.43 14.04
C VAL A 294 -14.49 -1.18 14.43
N TYR A 295 -13.59 -1.39 13.46
CA TYR A 295 -12.31 -2.09 13.62
C TYR A 295 -11.15 -1.23 13.15
N GLY A 296 -10.02 -1.33 13.85
CA GLY A 296 -8.77 -0.65 13.49
C GLY A 296 -8.15 0.11 14.67
N TRP A 297 -6.94 0.61 14.48
CA TRP A 297 -6.23 1.34 15.51
C TRP A 297 -6.82 2.73 15.76
N GLY A 298 -6.78 3.20 17.02
CA GLY A 298 -7.07 4.58 17.41
C GLY A 298 -8.54 4.92 17.66
N TRP A 299 -9.50 4.03 17.39
CA TRP A 299 -10.93 4.29 17.60
C TRP A 299 -11.38 4.25 19.07
N ASP A 300 -10.61 3.61 19.93
CA ASP A 300 -10.85 3.56 21.38
C ASP A 300 -10.71 4.95 22.06
N SER A 301 -10.02 5.89 21.42
CA SER A 301 -9.87 7.26 21.89
C SER A 301 -11.11 8.14 21.63
N TYR A 302 -11.93 7.79 20.63
CA TYR A 302 -13.17 8.50 20.34
C TYR A 302 -14.30 8.01 21.23
N GLU A 303 -14.75 8.84 22.19
CA GLU A 303 -15.82 8.47 23.14
C GLU A 303 -17.10 8.01 22.43
N ALA A 304 -17.50 8.70 21.36
CA ALA A 304 -18.70 8.37 20.58
C ALA A 304 -18.57 7.05 19.78
N VAL A 305 -17.37 6.61 19.46
CA VAL A 305 -17.10 5.36 18.69
C VAL A 305 -16.86 4.17 19.61
N ARG A 306 -16.36 4.40 20.82
CA ARG A 306 -15.99 3.35 21.78
C ARG A 306 -17.04 2.25 21.99
N PRO A 307 -18.37 2.54 22.04
CA PRO A 307 -19.41 1.51 22.18
C PRO A 307 -19.45 0.54 20.99
N TYR A 308 -19.00 0.94 19.82
CA TYR A 308 -19.02 0.19 18.57
C TYR A 308 -17.67 -0.45 18.24
N TYR A 309 -16.64 -0.10 18.99
CA TYR A 309 -15.26 -0.56 18.71
C TYR A 309 -15.08 -2.01 19.10
N LYS A 310 -14.56 -2.82 18.19
CA LYS A 310 -14.37 -4.27 18.34
C LYS A 310 -12.89 -4.69 18.32
N GLY A 311 -11.96 -3.74 18.25
CA GLY A 311 -10.52 -4.02 18.22
C GLY A 311 -9.91 -4.02 16.82
N VAL A 312 -8.79 -4.74 16.67
CA VAL A 312 -8.01 -4.80 15.44
C VAL A 312 -8.06 -6.21 14.86
N LEU A 313 -8.33 -6.33 13.57
CA LEU A 313 -8.39 -7.60 12.85
C LEU A 313 -7.03 -7.92 12.22
N LYS A 314 -6.70 -9.21 12.17
CA LYS A 314 -5.61 -9.70 11.34
C LYS A 314 -6.01 -9.66 9.87
N TYR A 315 -5.04 -9.30 9.02
CA TYR A 315 -5.26 -9.22 7.58
C TYR A 315 -5.59 -10.61 6.99
N GLY A 316 -6.53 -10.65 6.06
CA GLY A 316 -6.96 -11.88 5.39
C GLY A 316 -8.23 -12.48 5.99
N GLU A 317 -8.16 -13.68 6.57
CA GLU A 317 -9.34 -14.48 6.99
C GLU A 317 -10.25 -13.78 8.00
N GLU A 318 -9.70 -13.10 8.99
CA GLU A 318 -10.53 -12.40 9.99
C GLU A 318 -11.34 -11.29 9.35
N ILE A 319 -10.71 -10.51 8.45
CA ILE A 319 -11.37 -9.44 7.69
C ILE A 319 -12.44 -10.04 6.75
N ALA A 320 -12.10 -11.10 6.02
CA ALA A 320 -13.03 -11.78 5.13
C ALA A 320 -14.26 -12.30 5.88
N LYS A 321 -14.07 -12.88 7.07
CA LYS A 321 -15.16 -13.36 7.93
C LYS A 321 -16.09 -12.24 8.37
N VAL A 322 -15.52 -11.08 8.77
CA VAL A 322 -16.31 -9.91 9.18
C VAL A 322 -17.12 -9.40 7.99
N TYR A 323 -16.53 -9.24 6.81
CA TYR A 323 -17.28 -8.79 5.63
C TYR A 323 -18.35 -9.80 5.19
N ASN A 324 -18.08 -11.10 5.28
CA ASN A 324 -19.10 -12.12 4.97
C ASN A 324 -20.31 -12.06 5.90
N SER A 325 -20.13 -11.63 7.15
CA SER A 325 -21.22 -11.48 8.11
C SER A 325 -22.01 -10.18 7.96
N ALA A 326 -21.45 -9.16 7.27
CA ALA A 326 -22.03 -7.82 7.21
C ALA A 326 -22.90 -7.59 5.97
N ALA A 327 -24.00 -6.85 6.12
CA ALA A 327 -24.78 -6.36 4.99
C ALA A 327 -24.06 -5.24 4.24
N PHE A 328 -23.45 -4.33 5.01
CA PHE A 328 -22.74 -3.17 4.47
C PHE A 328 -21.32 -3.08 4.99
N ALA A 329 -20.43 -2.58 4.11
CA ALA A 329 -19.07 -2.16 4.44
C ALA A 329 -18.96 -0.65 4.27
N PHE A 330 -18.73 0.06 5.37
CA PHE A 330 -18.53 1.51 5.35
C PHE A 330 -17.07 1.83 5.03
N ALA A 331 -16.82 2.52 3.93
CA ALA A 331 -15.47 2.76 3.42
C ALA A 331 -15.27 4.22 2.95
N PRO A 332 -15.39 5.20 3.86
CA PRO A 332 -15.20 6.62 3.53
C PRO A 332 -13.72 6.90 3.25
N HIS A 333 -13.43 7.44 2.08
CA HIS A 333 -12.09 7.88 1.72
C HIS A 333 -12.14 9.07 0.77
N PHE A 334 -11.24 10.05 0.99
CA PHE A 334 -11.26 11.27 0.21
C PHE A 334 -10.65 11.10 -1.19
N SER A 335 -9.45 10.52 -1.26
CA SER A 335 -8.67 10.54 -2.52
C SER A 335 -9.33 9.75 -3.64
N TYR A 336 -9.87 8.57 -3.33
CA TYR A 336 -10.59 7.70 -4.28
C TYR A 336 -11.53 6.72 -3.55
N ALA A 337 -12.63 6.35 -4.22
CA ALA A 337 -13.63 5.45 -3.66
C ALA A 337 -13.16 3.99 -3.66
N LEU A 338 -12.46 3.56 -4.72
CA LEU A 338 -12.02 2.18 -4.92
C LEU A 338 -10.78 1.81 -4.10
N GLN A 339 -10.97 1.69 -2.80
CA GLN A 339 -9.95 1.22 -1.85
C GLN A 339 -9.89 -0.31 -1.80
N ASN A 340 -8.77 -0.88 -1.34
CA ASN A 340 -8.68 -2.32 -1.06
C ASN A 340 -9.86 -2.83 -0.25
N ARG A 341 -10.29 -2.08 0.77
CA ARG A 341 -11.42 -2.45 1.64
C ARG A 341 -12.75 -2.54 0.89
N VAL A 342 -12.95 -1.71 -0.13
CA VAL A 342 -14.14 -1.78 -0.99
C VAL A 342 -14.13 -3.08 -1.79
N LEU A 343 -13.01 -3.41 -2.42
CA LEU A 343 -12.86 -4.64 -3.20
C LEU A 343 -12.98 -5.90 -2.32
N GLU A 344 -12.34 -5.90 -1.14
CA GLU A 344 -12.41 -6.99 -0.17
C GLU A 344 -13.86 -7.23 0.31
N ALA A 345 -14.56 -6.15 0.66
CA ALA A 345 -15.95 -6.21 1.09
C ALA A 345 -16.86 -6.75 -0.02
N THR A 346 -16.71 -6.22 -1.24
CA THR A 346 -17.48 -6.63 -2.41
C THR A 346 -17.26 -8.11 -2.74
N ALA A 347 -16.01 -8.57 -2.70
CA ALA A 347 -15.68 -9.98 -2.95
C ALA A 347 -16.29 -10.91 -1.89
N CYS A 348 -16.44 -10.44 -0.66
CA CYS A 348 -17.16 -11.15 0.41
C CYS A 348 -18.68 -10.93 0.36
N GLY A 349 -19.19 -10.14 -0.58
CA GLY A 349 -20.63 -9.89 -0.78
C GLY A 349 -21.23 -8.82 0.16
N ALA A 350 -20.44 -8.07 0.92
CA ALA A 350 -20.90 -6.89 1.64
C ALA A 350 -21.00 -5.69 0.68
N ILE A 351 -22.08 -4.92 0.78
CA ILE A 351 -22.32 -3.77 -0.11
C ILE A 351 -21.52 -2.56 0.41
N PRO A 352 -20.58 -2.01 -0.38
CA PRO A 352 -19.84 -0.83 0.05
C PRO A 352 -20.71 0.42 0.11
N ILE A 353 -20.46 1.26 1.13
CA ILE A 353 -20.94 2.63 1.23
C ILE A 353 -19.72 3.53 1.23
N VAL A 354 -19.52 4.31 0.15
CA VAL A 354 -18.31 5.08 -0.10
C VAL A 354 -18.59 6.57 -0.17
N TYR A 355 -17.58 7.40 0.10
CA TYR A 355 -17.69 8.85 -0.09
C TYR A 355 -17.78 9.19 -1.59
N ASP A 356 -18.73 10.04 -1.95
CA ASP A 356 -19.04 10.37 -3.34
C ASP A 356 -18.03 11.34 -3.94
N ARG A 357 -17.22 10.83 -4.86
CA ARG A 357 -16.24 11.60 -5.66
C ARG A 357 -16.60 11.64 -7.14
N ARG A 358 -17.78 11.16 -7.51
CA ARG A 358 -18.23 11.16 -8.91
C ARG A 358 -18.29 12.57 -9.46
N GLY A 359 -17.80 12.76 -10.68
CA GLY A 359 -17.68 14.07 -11.34
C GLY A 359 -16.55 14.96 -10.81
N VAL A 360 -15.75 14.47 -9.84
CA VAL A 360 -14.58 15.17 -9.30
C VAL A 360 -13.29 14.38 -9.50
N SER A 361 -13.38 13.05 -9.47
CA SER A 361 -12.28 12.13 -9.78
C SER A 361 -12.55 11.39 -11.10
N ASP A 362 -11.48 10.95 -11.75
CA ASP A 362 -11.53 10.16 -12.99
C ASP A 362 -11.75 8.66 -12.72
N GLU A 363 -12.19 8.30 -11.51
CA GLU A 363 -12.46 6.91 -11.17
C GLU A 363 -13.65 6.34 -11.92
N PRO A 364 -13.59 5.07 -12.30
CA PRO A 364 -14.76 4.37 -12.81
C PRO A 364 -15.91 4.38 -11.80
N VAL A 365 -17.13 4.55 -12.29
CA VAL A 365 -18.34 4.56 -11.47
C VAL A 365 -18.98 3.17 -11.50
N TYR A 366 -19.37 2.68 -10.32
CA TYR A 366 -19.99 1.37 -10.10
C TYR A 366 -21.27 1.51 -9.28
N ASP A 367 -22.27 2.23 -9.82
CA ASP A 367 -23.58 2.44 -9.18
C ASP A 367 -24.29 1.11 -8.90
N GLU A 368 -24.05 0.12 -9.76
CA GLU A 368 -24.56 -1.24 -9.62
C GLU A 368 -24.00 -2.00 -8.43
N ALA A 369 -22.80 -1.62 -7.95
CA ALA A 369 -22.07 -2.37 -6.93
C ALA A 369 -22.05 -1.71 -5.56
N MET A 370 -22.30 -0.40 -5.44
CA MET A 370 -22.12 0.31 -4.19
C MET A 370 -23.09 1.46 -3.99
N TYR A 371 -23.13 2.00 -2.77
CA TYR A 371 -23.81 3.25 -2.46
C TYR A 371 -22.82 4.38 -2.25
N TYR A 372 -23.24 5.59 -2.62
CA TYR A 372 -22.44 6.79 -2.49
C TYR A 372 -23.12 7.77 -1.53
N PHE A 373 -22.35 8.34 -0.61
CA PHE A 373 -22.79 9.39 0.29
C PHE A 373 -21.87 10.60 0.21
N LYS A 374 -22.41 11.77 0.42
CA LYS A 374 -21.66 13.02 0.46
C LYS A 374 -21.91 13.77 1.76
N THR A 375 -23.13 13.68 2.27
CA THR A 375 -23.59 14.36 3.47
C THR A 375 -24.01 13.35 4.55
N PHE A 376 -24.18 13.84 5.76
CA PHE A 376 -24.80 13.07 6.84
C PHE A 376 -26.19 12.55 6.45
N GLU A 377 -27.00 13.39 5.77
CA GLU A 377 -28.35 13.00 5.37
C GLU A 377 -28.37 11.92 4.30
N ASP A 378 -27.41 11.93 3.34
CA ASP A 378 -27.27 10.84 2.37
C ASP A 378 -26.99 9.52 3.08
N LEU A 379 -26.01 9.52 4.01
CA LEU A 379 -25.67 8.33 4.77
C LEU A 379 -26.88 7.83 5.58
N ARG A 380 -27.58 8.75 6.26
CA ARG A 380 -28.79 8.43 7.00
C ARG A 380 -29.87 7.81 6.11
N ASN A 381 -30.12 8.40 4.94
CA ASN A 381 -31.11 7.90 4.00
C ASN A 381 -30.78 6.49 3.48
N ILE A 382 -29.51 6.20 3.18
CA ILE A 382 -29.05 4.85 2.82
C ILE A 382 -29.39 3.86 3.95
N LEU A 383 -29.12 4.20 5.20
CA LEU A 383 -29.28 3.32 6.34
C LEU A 383 -30.74 3.18 6.81
N MET A 384 -31.56 4.17 6.56
CA MET A 384 -33.01 4.14 6.91
C MET A 384 -33.85 3.49 5.82
N ASN A 385 -33.28 3.28 4.61
CA ASN A 385 -33.99 2.57 3.55
C ASN A 385 -34.02 1.06 3.89
N ASN A 386 -35.19 0.54 4.22
CA ASN A 386 -35.37 -0.85 4.60
C ASN A 386 -35.26 -1.86 3.45
N LYS A 387 -35.11 -1.41 2.22
CA LYS A 387 -34.90 -2.27 1.03
C LYS A 387 -33.42 -2.23 0.67
N ILE A 388 -32.71 -3.29 1.01
CA ILE A 388 -31.39 -3.56 0.43
C ILE A 388 -31.63 -3.97 -1.02
N GLU A 389 -31.21 -3.12 -1.95
CA GLU A 389 -31.21 -3.49 -3.36
C GLU A 389 -30.13 -4.56 -3.58
N GLU A 390 -30.46 -5.57 -4.37
CA GLU A 390 -29.44 -6.53 -4.82
C GLU A 390 -28.42 -5.79 -5.70
N LYS A 391 -27.13 -5.93 -5.35
CA LYS A 391 -26.03 -5.28 -6.06
C LYS A 391 -25.29 -6.30 -6.91
N ASP A 392 -24.91 -5.88 -8.12
CA ASP A 392 -24.09 -6.68 -9.03
C ASP A 392 -22.61 -6.27 -8.91
N PHE A 393 -21.80 -7.19 -8.42
CA PHE A 393 -20.37 -7.01 -8.20
C PHE A 393 -19.50 -7.52 -9.36
N SER A 394 -20.09 -8.18 -10.35
CA SER A 394 -19.37 -8.95 -11.37
C SER A 394 -18.37 -8.09 -12.14
N ARG A 395 -18.81 -6.94 -12.65
CA ARG A 395 -17.95 -6.02 -13.39
C ARG A 395 -16.80 -5.49 -12.54
N LEU A 396 -17.11 -5.04 -11.31
CA LEU A 396 -16.10 -4.50 -10.39
C LEU A 396 -15.01 -5.54 -10.11
N LEU A 397 -15.40 -6.76 -9.73
CA LEU A 397 -14.45 -7.81 -9.36
C LEU A 397 -13.64 -8.32 -10.53
N GLU A 398 -14.23 -8.38 -11.75
CA GLU A 398 -13.51 -8.76 -12.95
C GLU A 398 -12.45 -7.71 -13.29
N GLU A 399 -12.83 -6.42 -13.34
CA GLU A 399 -11.94 -5.33 -13.72
C GLU A 399 -10.77 -5.14 -12.75
N HIS A 400 -10.97 -5.50 -11.46
CA HIS A 400 -10.00 -5.30 -10.38
C HIS A 400 -9.37 -6.59 -9.85
N SER A 401 -9.29 -7.64 -10.65
CA SER A 401 -8.64 -8.89 -10.25
C SER A 401 -7.11 -8.85 -10.44
N TYR A 402 -6.35 -9.53 -9.56
CA TYR A 402 -4.92 -9.76 -9.78
C TYR A 402 -4.66 -10.56 -11.05
N VAL A 403 -5.58 -11.44 -11.45
CA VAL A 403 -5.49 -12.20 -12.70
C VAL A 403 -5.39 -11.24 -13.89
N ARG A 404 -6.30 -10.26 -13.98
CA ARG A 404 -6.27 -9.28 -15.06
C ARG A 404 -5.03 -8.38 -15.03
N PHE A 405 -4.55 -8.03 -13.85
CA PHE A 405 -3.32 -7.25 -13.72
C PHE A 405 -2.09 -8.04 -14.19
N VAL A 406 -1.99 -9.30 -13.79
CA VAL A 406 -0.91 -10.19 -14.24
C VAL A 406 -0.98 -10.42 -15.75
N ASP A 407 -2.17 -10.57 -16.33
CA ASP A 407 -2.34 -10.68 -17.78
C ASP A 407 -1.81 -9.44 -18.51
N LYS A 408 -2.07 -8.23 -18.02
CA LYS A 408 -1.47 -7.00 -18.59
C LYS A 408 0.06 -7.03 -18.57
N ILE A 409 0.65 -7.55 -17.50
CA ILE A 409 2.12 -7.68 -17.39
C ILE A 409 2.65 -8.66 -18.44
N LEU A 410 2.04 -9.85 -18.52
CA LEU A 410 2.43 -10.90 -19.47
C LEU A 410 2.27 -10.44 -20.93
N ASP A 411 1.15 -9.81 -21.26
CA ASP A 411 0.90 -9.24 -22.59
C ASP A 411 1.91 -8.15 -22.96
N THR A 412 2.30 -7.33 -21.99
CA THR A 412 3.30 -6.27 -22.20
C THR A 412 4.67 -6.88 -22.54
N ILE A 413 5.08 -7.91 -21.81
CA ILE A 413 6.33 -8.63 -22.09
C ILE A 413 6.27 -9.25 -23.49
N GLN A 414 5.20 -9.96 -23.82
CA GLN A 414 5.06 -10.63 -25.11
C GLN A 414 5.12 -9.64 -26.28
N LYS A 415 4.42 -8.51 -26.17
CA LYS A 415 4.43 -7.44 -27.19
C LYS A 415 5.83 -6.81 -27.34
N SER A 416 6.55 -6.61 -26.24
CA SER A 416 7.89 -6.06 -26.30
C SER A 416 8.86 -7.02 -27.00
N LEU A 417 8.81 -8.32 -26.70
CA LEU A 417 9.65 -9.33 -27.33
C LEU A 417 9.33 -9.58 -28.81
N GLN A 418 8.11 -9.30 -29.27
CA GLN A 418 7.72 -9.39 -30.67
C GLN A 418 8.22 -8.20 -31.50
N ASN A 419 8.53 -7.08 -30.87
CA ASN A 419 8.97 -5.85 -31.54
C ASN A 419 10.51 -5.68 -31.56
N GLU A 420 11.25 -6.59 -30.94
CA GLU A 420 12.71 -6.69 -30.98
C GLU A 420 13.20 -7.64 -32.08
#